data_6c7671ca00216c087c148801b6381068
#
_entry.id   6c7671ca00216c087c148801b6381068
#
_cell.length_a   1.000
_cell.length_b   1.000
_cell.length_c   1.000
_cell.angle_alpha   90.00
_cell.angle_beta   90.00
_cell.angle_gamma   90.00
#
_symmetry.space_group_name_H-M   'P 1'
#
loop_
_entity.id
_entity.type
_entity.pdbx_description
1 polymer ?
#
loop_
_entity_poly.entity_id
_entity_poly.type
_entity_poly.pdbx_seq_one_letter_code
_entity_poly.pdbx_strand_id
1 'polypeptide(L)'
;MIIALLIIICIVVALIWFTAKMDSNIEASFTPSGKLTPVDGGIIHWQKQGNGPALVLIHGLLGNSNNFSELAKTLASRYTVYTVDRPGSGFSSRYKSTSASFEQQSKMILEWMQKEGIGSASIAGHSMGGGIALRMAIDAPDKIKSVSLLCPLTTPLKGGAGPLSVLYIPNEWVRSSVAKTIASPLRAKLGRKQVAQIFHPEPVPPSFSTEGGGLLALHSRSFY
;
A
#
# COMPACT_ATOMS: atom_id res chain seq x y z
N MET A 1 -0.36 11.49 41.61
CA MET A 1 -1.31 11.54 40.46
C MET A 1 -0.84 12.53 39.38
N ILE A 2 -0.60 13.80 39.69
CA ILE A 2 -0.16 14.84 38.72
C ILE A 2 1.15 14.46 38.02
N ILE A 3 2.18 14.00 38.74
CA ILE A 3 3.47 13.60 38.18
C ILE A 3 3.31 12.45 37.15
N ALA A 4 2.50 11.44 37.48
CA ALA A 4 2.24 10.32 36.57
C ALA A 4 1.54 10.79 35.27
N LEU A 5 0.58 11.74 35.40
CA LEU A 5 -0.09 12.34 34.25
C LEU A 5 0.90 13.12 33.36
N LEU A 6 1.77 13.91 33.95
CA LEU A 6 2.80 14.65 33.23
C LEU A 6 3.76 13.73 32.51
N ILE A 7 4.19 12.63 33.12
CA ILE A 7 5.04 11.62 32.47
C ILE A 7 4.33 11.01 31.26
N ILE A 8 3.06 10.64 31.38
CA ILE A 8 2.28 10.09 30.26
C ILE A 8 2.19 11.11 29.12
N ILE A 9 1.88 12.36 29.42
CA ILE A 9 1.83 13.44 28.41
C ILE A 9 3.18 13.57 27.70
N CYS A 10 4.28 13.63 28.46
CA CYS A 10 5.62 13.71 27.86
C CYS A 10 5.93 12.52 26.93
N ILE A 11 5.56 11.30 27.32
CA ILE A 11 5.75 10.10 26.49
C ILE A 11 4.93 10.22 25.20
N VAL A 12 3.66 10.61 25.28
CA VAL A 12 2.80 10.76 24.10
C VAL A 12 3.35 11.84 23.15
N VAL A 13 3.76 12.99 23.67
CA VAL A 13 4.38 14.06 22.86
C VAL A 13 5.66 13.57 22.21
N ALA A 14 6.51 12.86 22.93
CA ALA A 14 7.75 12.30 22.38
C ALA A 14 7.48 11.27 21.25
N LEU A 15 6.46 10.40 21.40
CA LEU A 15 6.06 9.44 20.38
C LEU A 15 5.51 10.14 19.13
N ILE A 16 4.68 11.17 19.29
CA ILE A 16 4.16 11.98 18.17
C ILE A 16 5.33 12.65 17.41
N TRP A 17 6.22 13.30 18.16
CA TRP A 17 7.40 13.94 17.57
C TRP A 17 8.28 12.95 16.83
N PHE A 18 8.57 11.80 17.43
CA PHE A 18 9.38 10.75 16.82
C PHE A 18 8.74 10.22 15.52
N THR A 19 7.42 9.96 15.54
CA THR A 19 6.68 9.51 14.36
C THR A 19 6.71 10.56 13.26
N ALA A 20 6.44 11.84 13.58
CA ALA A 20 6.51 12.93 12.61
C ALA A 20 7.90 13.11 12.02
N LYS A 21 8.96 12.98 12.84
CA LYS A 21 10.34 13.02 12.36
C LYS A 21 10.66 11.85 11.44
N MET A 22 10.17 10.66 11.75
CA MET A 22 10.35 9.48 10.91
C MET A 22 9.60 9.64 9.57
N ASP A 23 8.36 10.12 9.59
CA ASP A 23 7.59 10.41 8.37
C ASP A 23 8.30 11.43 7.49
N SER A 24 8.79 12.52 8.06
CA SER A 24 9.58 13.54 7.34
C SER A 24 10.85 12.98 6.70
N ASN A 25 11.58 12.11 7.41
CA ASN A 25 12.77 11.45 6.86
C ASN A 25 12.43 10.50 5.71
N ILE A 26 11.31 9.77 5.83
CA ILE A 26 10.80 8.89 4.76
C ILE A 26 10.43 9.73 3.54
N GLU A 27 9.67 10.81 3.72
CA GLU A 27 9.28 11.70 2.63
C GLU A 27 10.48 12.34 1.93
N ALA A 28 11.51 12.74 2.69
CA ALA A 28 12.75 13.26 2.12
C ALA A 28 13.56 12.20 1.35
N SER A 29 13.43 10.92 1.71
CA SER A 29 14.12 9.80 1.06
C SER A 29 13.41 9.27 -0.18
N PHE A 30 12.13 9.57 -0.33
CA PHE A 30 11.30 9.09 -1.44
C PHE A 30 10.61 10.26 -2.14
N THR A 31 11.21 10.71 -3.23
CA THR A 31 10.50 11.60 -4.16
C THR A 31 9.50 10.77 -4.96
N PRO A 32 8.21 11.13 -5.03
CA PRO A 32 7.26 10.44 -5.88
C PRO A 32 7.74 10.46 -7.33
N SER A 33 8.15 9.30 -7.85
CA SER A 33 8.40 9.13 -9.27
C SER A 33 7.11 8.64 -9.92
N GLY A 34 6.61 9.32 -10.94
CA GLY A 34 5.35 8.93 -11.57
C GLY A 34 4.33 10.06 -11.58
N LYS A 35 3.07 9.71 -11.59
CA LYS A 35 1.96 10.66 -11.72
C LYS A 35 0.92 10.47 -10.61
N LEU A 36 0.18 11.53 -10.37
CA LEU A 36 -0.96 11.57 -9.47
C LEU A 36 -2.23 11.88 -10.28
N THR A 37 -3.24 11.02 -10.17
CA THR A 37 -4.51 11.18 -10.87
C THR A 37 -5.64 11.27 -9.85
N PRO A 38 -6.35 12.39 -9.74
CA PRO A 38 -7.54 12.50 -8.91
C PRO A 38 -8.64 11.56 -9.40
N VAL A 39 -9.26 10.84 -8.45
CA VAL A 39 -10.42 9.97 -8.67
C VAL A 39 -11.48 10.24 -7.61
N ASP A 40 -12.70 9.75 -7.82
CA ASP A 40 -13.71 9.85 -6.78
C ASP A 40 -13.25 9.06 -5.53
N GLY A 41 -13.19 9.75 -4.40
CA GLY A 41 -12.74 9.19 -3.12
C GLY A 41 -11.25 9.35 -2.84
N GLY A 42 -10.43 9.98 -3.70
CA GLY A 42 -9.01 10.20 -3.42
C GLY A 42 -8.14 10.53 -4.62
N ILE A 43 -6.87 10.16 -4.52
CA ILE A 43 -5.86 10.35 -5.56
C ILE A 43 -5.11 9.03 -5.74
N ILE A 44 -4.90 8.60 -6.97
CA ILE A 44 -4.07 7.43 -7.32
C ILE A 44 -2.70 7.89 -7.80
N HIS A 45 -1.67 7.42 -7.12
CA HIS A 45 -0.29 7.49 -7.60
C HIS A 45 0.02 6.25 -8.44
N TRP A 46 0.74 6.47 -9.53
CA TRP A 46 1.12 5.39 -10.44
C TRP A 46 2.38 5.71 -11.23
N GLN A 47 3.05 4.66 -11.67
CA GLN A 47 4.23 4.74 -12.53
C GLN A 47 3.98 3.92 -13.79
N LYS A 48 4.68 4.27 -14.89
CA LYS A 48 4.58 3.61 -16.19
C LYS A 48 5.96 3.30 -16.75
N GLN A 49 6.12 2.08 -17.26
CA GLN A 49 7.35 1.65 -17.94
C GLN A 49 7.00 0.80 -19.16
N GLY A 50 7.87 0.85 -20.18
CA GLY A 50 7.74 0.02 -21.38
C GLY A 50 6.69 0.50 -22.37
N ASN A 51 6.55 -0.30 -23.45
CA ASN A 51 5.62 -0.05 -24.54
C ASN A 51 5.08 -1.40 -25.05
N GLY A 52 3.76 -1.56 -25.04
CA GLY A 52 3.08 -2.80 -25.43
C GLY A 52 1.69 -2.90 -24.82
N PRO A 53 1.07 -4.09 -24.76
CA PRO A 53 -0.21 -4.29 -24.10
C PRO A 53 -0.17 -3.83 -22.64
N ALA A 54 -1.26 -3.21 -22.16
CA ALA A 54 -1.33 -2.71 -20.80
C ALA A 54 -1.34 -3.85 -19.77
N LEU A 55 -0.50 -3.73 -18.74
CA LEU A 55 -0.43 -4.59 -17.57
C LEU A 55 -0.43 -3.72 -16.31
N VAL A 56 -1.41 -3.89 -15.45
CA VAL A 56 -1.51 -3.18 -14.16
C VAL A 56 -1.09 -4.09 -13.02
N LEU A 57 -0.15 -3.66 -12.18
CA LEU A 57 0.35 -4.38 -11.02
C LEU A 57 -0.21 -3.75 -9.74
N ILE A 58 -0.88 -4.56 -8.89
CA ILE A 58 -1.56 -4.12 -7.67
C ILE A 58 -0.93 -4.82 -6.46
N HIS A 59 -0.30 -4.05 -5.58
CA HIS A 59 0.41 -4.56 -4.40
C HIS A 59 -0.50 -5.01 -3.25
N GLY A 60 0.07 -5.72 -2.29
CA GLY A 60 -0.59 -6.24 -1.10
C GLY A 60 -0.73 -5.21 0.04
N LEU A 61 -1.21 -5.70 1.20
CA LEU A 61 -1.28 -4.92 2.42
C LEU A 61 0.10 -4.39 2.80
N LEU A 62 0.16 -3.13 3.24
CA LEU A 62 1.39 -2.44 3.63
C LEU A 62 2.45 -2.32 2.52
N GLY A 63 2.08 -2.64 1.28
CA GLY A 63 2.93 -2.44 0.11
C GLY A 63 2.73 -1.07 -0.53
N ASN A 64 3.44 -0.89 -1.63
CA ASN A 64 3.34 0.26 -2.53
C ASN A 64 3.82 -0.16 -3.94
N SER A 65 3.69 0.73 -4.92
CA SER A 65 4.06 0.50 -6.32
C SER A 65 5.51 0.05 -6.51
N ASN A 66 6.43 0.52 -5.65
CA ASN A 66 7.85 0.18 -5.74
C ASN A 66 8.14 -1.30 -5.41
N ASN A 67 7.21 -2.02 -4.75
CA ASN A 67 7.39 -3.46 -4.55
C ASN A 67 7.50 -4.25 -5.87
N PHE A 68 7.04 -3.66 -6.95
CA PHE A 68 7.11 -4.24 -8.29
C PHE A 68 8.21 -3.63 -9.17
N SER A 69 9.10 -2.78 -8.65
CA SER A 69 10.08 -2.06 -9.46
C SER A 69 10.92 -2.98 -10.35
N GLU A 70 11.47 -4.06 -9.82
CA GLU A 70 12.28 -5.02 -10.58
C GLU A 70 11.43 -5.84 -11.58
N LEU A 71 10.24 -6.28 -11.15
CA LEU A 71 9.32 -6.99 -12.02
C LEU A 71 8.87 -6.10 -13.18
N ALA A 72 8.56 -4.84 -12.90
CA ALA A 72 8.16 -3.87 -13.91
C ALA A 72 9.27 -3.62 -14.93
N LYS A 73 10.51 -3.47 -14.50
CA LYS A 73 11.68 -3.35 -15.40
C LYS A 73 11.79 -4.55 -16.34
N THR A 74 11.66 -5.76 -15.80
CA THR A 74 11.73 -7.01 -16.59
C THR A 74 10.61 -7.10 -17.62
N LEU A 75 9.37 -6.78 -17.20
CA LEU A 75 8.19 -6.89 -18.06
C LEU A 75 8.05 -5.74 -19.07
N ALA A 76 8.72 -4.62 -18.84
CA ALA A 76 8.67 -3.42 -19.69
C ALA A 76 9.13 -3.68 -21.14
N SER A 77 9.91 -4.74 -21.39
CA SER A 77 10.31 -5.17 -22.74
C SER A 77 9.13 -5.72 -23.56
N ARG A 78 8.03 -6.15 -22.93
CA ARG A 78 6.90 -6.82 -23.58
C ARG A 78 5.55 -6.15 -23.33
N TYR A 79 5.44 -5.33 -22.28
CA TYR A 79 4.21 -4.70 -21.80
C TYR A 79 4.40 -3.21 -21.56
N THR A 80 3.32 -2.46 -21.62
CA THR A 80 3.21 -1.19 -20.93
C THR A 80 2.79 -1.50 -19.48
N VAL A 81 3.75 -1.50 -18.57
CA VAL A 81 3.55 -1.87 -17.17
C VAL A 81 3.16 -0.63 -16.37
N TYR A 82 2.03 -0.70 -15.69
CA TYR A 82 1.57 0.29 -14.74
C TYR A 82 1.68 -0.28 -13.33
N THR A 83 2.45 0.32 -12.46
CA THR A 83 2.45 0.01 -11.03
C THR A 83 1.67 1.07 -10.30
N VAL A 84 0.64 0.67 -9.55
CA VAL A 84 -0.24 1.60 -8.83
C VAL A 84 -0.08 1.47 -7.33
N ASP A 85 -0.07 2.60 -6.63
CA ASP A 85 -0.29 2.60 -5.20
C ASP A 85 -1.79 2.46 -4.95
N ARG A 86 -2.19 1.45 -4.16
CA ARG A 86 -3.60 1.27 -3.81
C ARG A 86 -4.13 2.48 -3.03
N PRO A 87 -5.42 2.83 -3.13
CA PRO A 87 -6.02 3.92 -2.36
C PRO A 87 -5.63 3.89 -0.87
N GLY A 88 -5.00 4.96 -0.40
CA GLY A 88 -4.51 5.08 0.98
C GLY A 88 -3.17 4.38 1.26
N SER A 89 -2.41 3.99 0.24
CA SER A 89 -1.07 3.39 0.37
C SER A 89 -0.05 4.17 -0.45
N GLY A 90 1.23 4.05 -0.13
CA GLY A 90 2.30 4.72 -0.85
C GLY A 90 2.07 6.23 -0.94
N PHE A 91 2.02 6.76 -2.15
CA PHE A 91 1.71 8.17 -2.44
C PHE A 91 0.25 8.39 -2.84
N SER A 92 -0.56 7.33 -2.94
CA SER A 92 -2.01 7.45 -3.12
C SER A 92 -2.70 7.94 -1.84
N SER A 93 -3.76 8.70 -2.01
CA SER A 93 -4.64 9.09 -0.89
C SER A 93 -6.01 8.45 -1.02
N ARG A 94 -6.69 8.32 0.10
CA ARG A 94 -8.10 7.95 0.19
C ARG A 94 -8.76 8.89 1.20
N TYR A 95 -9.89 9.50 0.82
CA TYR A 95 -10.60 10.39 1.73
C TYR A 95 -11.15 9.60 2.93
N LYS A 96 -11.25 10.23 4.07
CA LYS A 96 -11.73 9.60 5.31
C LYS A 96 -13.12 9.00 5.18
N SER A 97 -14.00 9.65 4.42
CA SER A 97 -15.36 9.18 4.12
C SER A 97 -15.42 8.01 3.14
N THR A 98 -14.30 7.68 2.46
CA THR A 98 -14.25 6.64 1.44
C THR A 98 -13.90 5.30 2.07
N SER A 99 -14.67 4.27 1.78
CA SER A 99 -14.43 2.90 2.27
C SER A 99 -13.09 2.33 1.78
N ALA A 100 -12.48 1.46 2.58
CA ALA A 100 -11.30 0.67 2.19
C ALA A 100 -11.67 -0.71 1.62
N SER A 101 -12.95 -0.98 1.35
CA SER A 101 -13.39 -2.27 0.79
C SER A 101 -12.77 -2.54 -0.57
N PHE A 102 -12.68 -3.81 -0.96
CA PHE A 102 -12.19 -4.19 -2.30
C PHE A 102 -13.04 -3.59 -3.41
N GLU A 103 -14.34 -3.49 -3.19
CA GLU A 103 -15.27 -2.86 -4.12
C GLU A 103 -14.92 -1.38 -4.37
N GLN A 104 -14.72 -0.61 -3.30
CA GLN A 104 -14.38 0.80 -3.44
C GLN A 104 -13.00 1.00 -4.06
N GLN A 105 -12.01 0.19 -3.68
CA GLN A 105 -10.69 0.26 -4.28
C GLN A 105 -10.71 -0.15 -5.76
N SER A 106 -11.51 -1.16 -6.13
CA SER A 106 -11.77 -1.55 -7.52
C SER A 106 -12.32 -0.37 -8.34
N LYS A 107 -13.37 0.29 -7.83
CA LYS A 107 -13.97 1.46 -8.49
C LYS A 107 -12.96 2.57 -8.74
N MET A 108 -12.17 2.91 -7.74
CA MET A 108 -11.15 3.96 -7.85
C MET A 108 -10.06 3.60 -8.87
N ILE A 109 -9.61 2.36 -8.91
CA ILE A 109 -8.58 1.91 -9.89
C ILE A 109 -9.16 1.83 -11.30
N LEU A 110 -10.41 1.39 -11.47
CA LEU A 110 -11.09 1.39 -12.77
C LEU A 110 -11.32 2.81 -13.30
N GLU A 111 -11.68 3.76 -12.43
CA GLU A 111 -11.81 5.16 -12.78
C GLU A 111 -10.45 5.77 -13.19
N TRP A 112 -9.39 5.44 -12.44
CA TRP A 112 -8.03 5.82 -12.81
C TRP A 112 -7.66 5.28 -14.21
N MET A 113 -7.92 4.00 -14.50
CA MET A 113 -7.68 3.43 -15.84
C MET A 113 -8.42 4.22 -16.91
N GLN A 114 -9.67 4.59 -16.66
CA GLN A 114 -10.48 5.37 -17.62
C GLN A 114 -9.88 6.77 -17.85
N LYS A 115 -9.47 7.47 -16.78
CA LYS A 115 -8.87 8.82 -16.87
C LYS A 115 -7.52 8.83 -17.58
N GLU A 116 -6.75 7.76 -17.45
CA GLU A 116 -5.45 7.61 -18.12
C GLU A 116 -5.56 7.00 -19.53
N GLY A 117 -6.78 6.81 -20.05
CA GLY A 117 -7.01 6.26 -21.39
C GLY A 117 -6.65 4.79 -21.53
N ILE A 118 -6.58 4.03 -20.43
CA ILE A 118 -6.32 2.59 -20.44
C ILE A 118 -7.64 1.86 -20.69
N GLY A 119 -7.96 1.61 -21.97
CA GLY A 119 -9.23 1.01 -22.37
C GLY A 119 -9.43 -0.39 -21.84
N SER A 120 -8.39 -1.24 -21.87
CA SER A 120 -8.38 -2.58 -21.27
C SER A 120 -6.96 -3.00 -20.91
N ALA A 121 -6.82 -3.81 -19.85
CA ALA A 121 -5.52 -4.26 -19.34
C ALA A 121 -5.58 -5.70 -18.80
N SER A 122 -4.43 -6.37 -18.81
CA SER A 122 -4.18 -7.49 -17.90
C SER A 122 -3.87 -6.94 -16.51
N ILE A 123 -4.32 -7.63 -15.47
CA ILE A 123 -4.10 -7.22 -14.08
C ILE A 123 -3.32 -8.30 -13.34
N ALA A 124 -2.27 -7.93 -12.64
CA ALA A 124 -1.60 -8.83 -11.71
C ALA A 124 -1.69 -8.27 -10.29
N GLY A 125 -2.22 -9.06 -9.36
CA GLY A 125 -2.45 -8.63 -7.98
C GLY A 125 -1.78 -9.55 -6.96
N HIS A 126 -1.02 -8.97 -6.04
CA HIS A 126 -0.40 -9.69 -4.93
C HIS A 126 -1.24 -9.58 -3.67
N SER A 127 -1.47 -10.70 -2.98
CA SER A 127 -2.16 -10.75 -1.69
C SER A 127 -3.51 -10.00 -1.74
N MET A 128 -3.69 -8.94 -0.96
CA MET A 128 -4.89 -8.06 -0.99
C MET A 128 -5.12 -7.45 -2.39
N GLY A 129 -4.06 -7.10 -3.13
CA GLY A 129 -4.15 -6.63 -4.51
C GLY A 129 -4.77 -7.68 -5.45
N GLY A 130 -4.57 -8.98 -5.16
CA GLY A 130 -5.22 -10.06 -5.89
C GLY A 130 -6.73 -10.11 -5.69
N GLY A 131 -7.20 -9.87 -4.47
CA GLY A 131 -8.64 -9.75 -4.19
C GLY A 131 -9.28 -8.56 -4.90
N ILE A 132 -8.56 -7.42 -4.96
CA ILE A 132 -8.99 -6.24 -5.72
C ILE A 132 -9.01 -6.53 -7.23
N ALA A 133 -7.99 -7.20 -7.76
CA ALA A 133 -7.92 -7.59 -9.17
C ALA A 133 -9.11 -8.48 -9.60
N LEU A 134 -9.49 -9.45 -8.75
CA LEU A 134 -10.68 -10.27 -8.96
C LEU A 134 -11.95 -9.43 -8.94
N ARG A 135 -12.06 -8.48 -7.99
CA ARG A 135 -13.20 -7.58 -7.94
C ARG A 135 -13.30 -6.71 -9.18
N MET A 136 -12.19 -6.19 -9.69
CA MET A 136 -12.16 -5.44 -10.95
C MET A 136 -12.65 -6.26 -12.14
N ALA A 137 -12.28 -7.55 -12.21
CA ALA A 137 -12.76 -8.44 -13.26
C ALA A 137 -14.27 -8.71 -13.18
N ILE A 138 -14.84 -8.70 -11.99
CA ILE A 138 -16.29 -8.82 -11.77
C ILE A 138 -16.99 -7.50 -12.14
N ASP A 139 -16.44 -6.37 -11.70
CA ASP A 139 -17.08 -5.05 -11.87
C ASP A 139 -17.02 -4.55 -13.33
N ALA A 140 -15.98 -4.93 -14.08
CA ALA A 140 -15.74 -4.46 -15.45
C ALA A 140 -15.07 -5.52 -16.34
N PRO A 141 -15.76 -6.65 -16.64
CA PRO A 141 -15.18 -7.77 -17.38
C PRO A 141 -14.67 -7.36 -18.75
N ASP A 142 -15.29 -6.41 -19.41
CA ASP A 142 -14.86 -5.92 -20.74
C ASP A 142 -13.54 -5.14 -20.70
N LYS A 143 -13.15 -4.62 -19.55
CA LYS A 143 -11.91 -3.86 -19.35
C LYS A 143 -10.75 -4.73 -18.85
N ILE A 144 -11.00 -5.94 -18.39
CA ILE A 144 -10.01 -6.82 -17.80
C ILE A 144 -9.74 -8.02 -18.73
N LYS A 145 -8.59 -8.01 -19.40
CA LYS A 145 -8.20 -9.05 -20.37
C LYS A 145 -7.84 -10.37 -19.69
N SER A 146 -7.15 -10.30 -18.57
CA SER A 146 -6.74 -11.44 -17.77
C SER A 146 -6.40 -11.02 -16.36
N VAL A 147 -6.44 -11.96 -15.42
CA VAL A 147 -6.03 -11.73 -14.03
C VAL A 147 -4.96 -12.75 -13.65
N SER A 148 -3.81 -12.27 -13.18
CA SER A 148 -2.74 -13.06 -12.58
C SER A 148 -2.75 -12.86 -11.07
N LEU A 149 -2.83 -13.95 -10.33
CA LEU A 149 -2.98 -13.93 -8.87
C LEU A 149 -1.70 -14.41 -8.20
N LEU A 150 -1.05 -13.54 -7.43
CA LEU A 150 0.16 -13.82 -6.68
C LEU A 150 -0.20 -13.96 -5.20
N CYS A 151 -0.32 -15.19 -4.69
CA CYS A 151 -0.75 -15.48 -3.30
C CYS A 151 -1.95 -14.62 -2.86
N PRO A 152 -3.08 -14.65 -3.59
CA PRO A 152 -4.15 -13.67 -3.41
C PRO A 152 -4.93 -13.88 -2.11
N LEU A 153 -5.40 -12.77 -1.53
CA LEU A 153 -6.41 -12.79 -0.47
C LEU A 153 -7.81 -12.81 -1.11
N THR A 154 -8.38 -14.00 -1.27
CA THR A 154 -9.67 -14.20 -1.97
C THR A 154 -10.83 -14.51 -1.06
N THR A 155 -10.55 -14.91 0.19
CA THR A 155 -11.55 -15.27 1.18
C THR A 155 -11.26 -14.61 2.52
N PRO A 156 -12.28 -14.36 3.35
CA PRO A 156 -12.05 -13.94 4.73
C PRO A 156 -11.16 -14.95 5.45
N LEU A 157 -10.18 -14.47 6.19
CA LEU A 157 -9.29 -15.32 6.99
C LEU A 157 -10.10 -16.00 8.08
N LYS A 158 -10.19 -17.35 8.06
CA LYS A 158 -10.81 -18.13 9.12
C LYS A 158 -10.09 -17.90 10.45
N GLY A 159 -10.85 -17.60 11.51
CA GLY A 159 -10.27 -17.32 12.83
C GLY A 159 -9.69 -15.89 12.99
N GLY A 160 -10.04 -14.96 12.09
CA GLY A 160 -9.51 -13.60 12.05
C GLY A 160 -8.20 -13.51 11.27
N ALA A 161 -7.61 -12.31 11.21
CA ALA A 161 -6.40 -12.06 10.43
C ALA A 161 -5.11 -12.62 11.08
N GLY A 162 -5.21 -13.52 12.06
CA GLY A 162 -4.05 -14.00 12.81
C GLY A 162 -3.22 -12.84 13.37
N PRO A 163 -1.88 -12.85 13.20
CA PRO A 163 -1.04 -11.73 13.63
C PRO A 163 -1.41 -10.38 13.01
N LEU A 164 -2.13 -10.37 11.89
CA LEU A 164 -2.60 -9.15 11.23
C LEU A 164 -3.89 -8.58 11.84
N SER A 165 -4.58 -9.33 12.70
CA SER A 165 -5.80 -8.85 13.38
C SER A 165 -5.56 -7.61 14.23
N VAL A 166 -4.34 -7.45 14.75
CA VAL A 166 -3.92 -6.26 15.51
C VAL A 166 -3.95 -4.97 14.67
N LEU A 167 -3.93 -5.10 13.34
CA LEU A 167 -4.03 -3.97 12.42
C LEU A 167 -5.49 -3.52 12.17
N TYR A 168 -6.46 -4.34 12.58
CA TYR A 168 -7.87 -4.00 12.46
C TYR A 168 -8.34 -3.19 13.68
N ILE A 169 -8.31 -1.88 13.56
CA ILE A 169 -8.81 -0.93 14.56
C ILE A 169 -10.05 -0.24 13.99
N PRO A 170 -11.27 -0.67 14.34
CA PRO A 170 -12.50 -0.12 13.77
C PRO A 170 -12.69 1.37 14.06
N ASN A 171 -12.37 1.78 15.29
CA ASN A 171 -12.53 3.15 15.72
C ASN A 171 -11.46 4.06 15.09
N GLU A 172 -11.91 5.04 14.30
CA GLU A 172 -11.03 5.96 13.57
C GLU A 172 -10.12 6.79 14.48
N TRP A 173 -10.63 7.27 15.60
CA TRP A 173 -9.86 8.05 16.57
C TRP A 173 -8.73 7.23 17.19
N VAL A 174 -9.04 5.99 17.58
CA VAL A 174 -8.05 5.05 18.13
C VAL A 174 -7.01 4.72 17.06
N ARG A 175 -7.45 4.39 15.84
CA ARG A 175 -6.55 4.08 14.72
C ARG A 175 -5.62 5.25 14.41
N SER A 176 -6.16 6.48 14.31
CA SER A 176 -5.36 7.69 14.08
C SER A 176 -4.35 7.94 15.19
N SER A 177 -4.76 7.77 16.46
CA SER A 177 -3.88 7.93 17.61
C SER A 177 -2.74 6.90 17.59
N VAL A 178 -3.06 5.62 17.33
CA VAL A 178 -2.07 4.54 17.22
C VAL A 178 -1.10 4.81 16.06
N ALA A 179 -1.61 5.23 14.89
CA ALA A 179 -0.79 5.54 13.73
C ALA A 179 0.22 6.66 14.01
N LYS A 180 -0.22 7.73 14.69
CA LYS A 180 0.60 8.91 15.01
C LYS A 180 1.57 8.70 16.17
N THR A 181 1.44 7.63 16.93
CA THR A 181 2.25 7.43 18.16
C THR A 181 3.08 6.15 18.10
N ILE A 182 2.42 4.98 18.12
CA ILE A 182 3.06 3.69 18.39
C ILE A 182 3.34 2.90 17.12
N ALA A 183 2.49 3.01 16.10
CA ALA A 183 2.53 2.11 14.95
C ALA A 183 3.86 2.17 14.20
N SER A 184 4.31 3.36 13.80
CA SER A 184 5.56 3.50 13.04
C SER A 184 6.80 3.12 13.85
N PRO A 185 6.99 3.57 15.10
CA PRO A 185 8.12 3.13 15.94
C PRO A 185 8.15 1.62 16.18
N LEU A 186 6.99 1.02 16.46
CA LEU A 186 6.90 -0.43 16.71
C LEU A 186 7.26 -1.23 15.45
N ARG A 187 6.76 -0.80 14.29
CA ARG A 187 7.11 -1.43 13.01
C ARG A 187 8.57 -1.25 12.64
N ALA A 188 9.16 -0.08 12.88
CA ALA A 188 10.58 0.12 12.67
C ALA A 188 11.43 -0.88 13.49
N LYS A 189 10.99 -1.18 14.72
CA LYS A 189 11.66 -2.14 15.62
C LYS A 189 11.43 -3.60 15.18
N LEU A 190 10.20 -3.98 14.85
CA LEU A 190 9.81 -5.37 14.56
C LEU A 190 9.90 -5.72 13.07
N GLY A 191 9.81 -4.71 12.20
CA GLY A 191 9.66 -4.90 10.76
C GLY A 191 10.82 -5.63 10.11
N ARG A 192 12.07 -5.40 10.54
CA ARG A 192 13.24 -6.10 9.99
C ARG A 192 13.12 -7.61 10.12
N LYS A 193 12.67 -8.09 11.30
CA LYS A 193 12.49 -9.52 11.55
C LYS A 193 11.34 -10.10 10.74
N GLN A 194 10.24 -9.36 10.63
CA GLN A 194 9.08 -9.76 9.83
C GLN A 194 9.41 -9.81 8.34
N VAL A 195 10.11 -8.81 7.82
CA VAL A 195 10.58 -8.77 6.43
C VAL A 195 11.50 -9.95 6.14
N ALA A 196 12.46 -10.25 7.02
CA ALA A 196 13.33 -11.40 6.87
C ALA A 196 12.57 -12.74 6.82
N GLN A 197 11.47 -12.85 7.57
CA GLN A 197 10.60 -14.04 7.52
C GLN A 197 9.83 -14.16 6.19
N ILE A 198 9.41 -13.02 5.60
CA ILE A 198 8.72 -13.02 4.30
C ILE A 198 9.65 -13.47 3.17
N PHE A 199 10.92 -13.08 3.23
CA PHE A 199 11.91 -13.46 2.21
C PHE A 199 12.52 -14.84 2.42
N HIS A 200 12.36 -15.45 3.61
CA HIS A 200 12.95 -16.76 3.91
C HIS A 200 12.55 -17.84 2.87
N PRO A 201 13.50 -18.69 2.39
CA PRO A 201 14.90 -18.83 2.85
C PRO A 201 15.90 -17.82 2.26
N GLU A 202 15.49 -17.01 1.33
CA GLU A 202 16.36 -16.02 0.67
C GLU A 202 16.65 -14.82 1.58
N PRO A 203 17.81 -14.17 1.44
CA PRO A 203 18.10 -12.93 2.14
C PRO A 203 17.23 -11.78 1.59
N VAL A 204 16.92 -10.83 2.47
CA VAL A 204 16.22 -9.61 2.04
C VAL A 204 17.12 -8.84 1.08
N PRO A 205 16.64 -8.49 -0.14
CA PRO A 205 17.44 -7.71 -1.08
C PRO A 205 17.86 -6.37 -0.46
N PRO A 206 19.13 -5.94 -0.62
CA PRO A 206 19.61 -4.67 -0.06
C PRO A 206 18.77 -3.46 -0.50
N SER A 207 18.29 -3.47 -1.74
CA SER A 207 17.44 -2.41 -2.31
C SER A 207 16.00 -2.42 -1.79
N PHE A 208 15.54 -3.46 -1.06
CA PHE A 208 14.15 -3.57 -0.61
C PHE A 208 13.71 -2.37 0.24
N SER A 209 14.57 -1.89 1.13
CA SER A 209 14.24 -0.76 2.00
C SER A 209 14.05 0.55 1.25
N THR A 210 14.79 0.75 0.16
CA THR A 210 14.81 1.96 -0.68
C THR A 210 14.01 1.77 -1.96
N GLU A 211 14.63 1.29 -3.03
CA GLU A 211 14.00 1.11 -4.35
C GLU A 211 12.74 0.23 -4.29
N GLY A 212 12.75 -0.83 -3.47
CA GLY A 212 11.59 -1.69 -3.22
C GLY A 212 10.51 -1.05 -2.33
N GLY A 213 10.71 0.18 -1.85
CA GLY A 213 9.70 0.94 -1.09
C GLY A 213 9.42 0.41 0.32
N GLY A 214 10.28 -0.45 0.88
CA GLY A 214 10.06 -1.03 2.21
C GLY A 214 9.94 0.00 3.32
N LEU A 215 10.69 1.11 3.24
CA LEU A 215 10.56 2.21 4.22
C LEU A 215 9.26 3.00 4.08
N LEU A 216 8.69 3.13 2.88
CA LEU A 216 7.39 3.81 2.69
C LEU A 216 6.27 3.13 3.48
N ALA A 217 6.36 1.81 3.67
CA ALA A 217 5.42 1.07 4.48
C ALA A 217 5.43 1.47 5.97
N LEU A 218 6.48 2.13 6.46
CA LEU A 218 6.59 2.62 7.85
C LEU A 218 5.93 3.98 8.06
N HIS A 219 5.61 4.70 6.98
CA HIS A 219 4.95 6.00 7.08
C HIS A 219 3.60 5.89 7.78
N SER A 220 3.29 6.82 8.68
CA SER A 220 2.08 6.78 9.50
C SER A 220 0.79 6.71 8.67
N ARG A 221 0.74 7.33 7.49
CA ARG A 221 -0.40 7.26 6.55
C ARG A 221 -0.72 5.84 6.04
N SER A 222 0.24 4.90 6.09
CA SER A 222 0.00 3.51 5.69
C SER A 222 -0.94 2.74 6.64
N PHE A 223 -1.36 3.38 7.75
CA PHE A 223 -2.27 2.82 8.76
C PHE A 223 -3.69 3.38 8.70
N TYR A 224 -4.01 4.26 7.75
CA TYR A 224 -5.33 4.88 7.61
C TYR A 224 -6.26 4.15 6.67
#